data_cc30ccd2cb2a5fd22274751ffead10de
#
_entry.id   cc30ccd2cb2a5fd22274751ffead10de
#
_cell.length_a   1.000
_cell.length_b   1.000
_cell.length_c   1.000
_cell.angle_alpha   90.00
_cell.angle_beta   90.00
_cell.angle_gamma   90.00
#
_symmetry.space_group_name_H-M   'P 1'
#
loop_
_entity.id
_entity.type
_entity.pdbx_description
1 polymer ?
#
loop_
_entity_poly.entity_id
_entity_poly.type
_entity_poly.pdbx_seq_one_letter_code
_entity_poly.pdbx_strand_id
1 'polypeptide(L)'
;MKKKVISLLAGLVFAVNAHAEDNALASKSVHWYIKAKVITEDIDALKAVISELVEITKTETGVTNYEFYLSENNMLYVFERYLNSDAGAVHGANVGETEAMKNIFSMLEPKEFVLFGGPYEGPWGGYIKSQGISPKLIGGFNR
;
A
#
# COMPACT_ATOMS: atom_id res chain seq x y z
N MET A 1 -31.99 45.81 1.54
CA MET A 1 -32.69 44.53 1.38
C MET A 1 -31.69 43.38 1.57
N LYS A 2 -31.69 42.79 2.75
CA LYS A 2 -30.81 41.64 3.08
C LYS A 2 -31.60 40.38 2.84
N LYS A 3 -31.27 39.57 1.83
CA LYS A 3 -31.88 38.27 1.60
C LYS A 3 -31.06 37.16 2.26
N LYS A 4 -31.75 36.47 3.14
CA LYS A 4 -31.36 35.29 3.86
C LYS A 4 -30.95 34.17 2.90
N VAL A 5 -29.79 33.61 3.12
CA VAL A 5 -29.41 32.27 2.66
C VAL A 5 -28.90 31.50 3.89
N ILE A 6 -29.84 30.97 4.64
CA ILE A 6 -29.56 29.97 5.69
C ILE A 6 -30.75 29.04 5.66
N SER A 7 -30.59 27.87 5.11
CA SER A 7 -31.25 26.62 5.53
C SER A 7 -31.14 25.58 4.42
N LEU A 8 -30.04 24.87 4.40
CA LEU A 8 -29.99 23.55 3.75
C LEU A 8 -28.77 22.74 4.26
N LEU A 9 -28.62 22.67 5.58
CA LEU A 9 -27.62 21.77 6.17
C LEU A 9 -28.15 20.98 7.38
N ALA A 10 -29.46 20.80 7.48
CA ALA A 10 -30.08 20.11 8.62
C ALA A 10 -30.73 18.75 8.26
N GLY A 11 -30.28 18.08 7.21
CA GLY A 11 -30.93 16.85 6.73
C GLY A 11 -30.02 15.62 6.57
N LEU A 12 -28.81 15.61 7.14
CA LEU A 12 -27.86 14.49 6.86
C LEU A 12 -27.22 13.91 8.14
N VAL A 13 -28.00 13.65 9.17
CA VAL A 13 -27.47 13.12 10.45
C VAL A 13 -28.03 11.74 10.85
N PHE A 14 -28.76 11.04 10.02
CA PHE A 14 -29.29 9.71 10.37
C PHE A 14 -28.91 8.60 9.38
N ALA A 15 -27.62 8.28 9.25
CA ALA A 15 -27.16 7.04 8.62
C ALA A 15 -25.74 6.63 9.05
N VAL A 16 -25.37 6.87 10.32
CA VAL A 16 -23.96 6.66 10.73
C VAL A 16 -23.73 5.36 11.50
N ASN A 17 -24.77 4.60 11.86
CA ASN A 17 -24.57 3.44 12.74
C ASN A 17 -24.48 2.06 12.07
N ALA A 18 -24.73 1.93 10.76
CA ALA A 18 -24.60 0.64 10.08
C ALA A 18 -23.23 0.34 9.47
N HIS A 19 -22.32 1.33 9.46
CA HIS A 19 -21.00 1.19 8.80
C HIS A 19 -19.82 1.14 9.78
N ALA A 20 -20.05 1.20 11.09
CA ALA A 20 -18.96 1.20 12.06
C ALA A 20 -18.29 -0.18 12.20
N GLU A 21 -19.03 -1.27 12.01
CA GLU A 21 -18.47 -2.63 12.13
C GLU A 21 -17.68 -3.03 10.88
N ASP A 22 -18.15 -2.66 9.69
CA ASP A 22 -17.42 -2.90 8.42
C ASP A 22 -16.15 -2.05 8.35
N ASN A 23 -16.17 -0.83 8.89
CA ASN A 23 -14.99 0.01 9.00
C ASN A 23 -13.93 -0.54 9.98
N ALA A 24 -14.33 -1.27 11.02
CA ALA A 24 -13.39 -1.86 11.97
C ALA A 24 -12.59 -3.03 11.35
N LEU A 25 -13.18 -3.81 10.43
CA LEU A 25 -12.49 -4.87 9.69
C LEU A 25 -11.63 -4.28 8.56
N ALA A 26 -12.12 -3.30 7.85
CA ALA A 26 -11.38 -2.58 6.82
C ALA A 26 -10.19 -1.77 7.37
N SER A 27 -10.27 -1.37 8.66
CA SER A 27 -9.21 -0.60 9.33
C SER A 27 -7.93 -1.39 9.61
N LYS A 28 -7.91 -2.72 9.43
CA LYS A 28 -6.73 -3.56 9.64
C LYS A 28 -5.88 -3.74 8.40
N SER A 29 -6.42 -3.48 7.20
CA SER A 29 -5.64 -3.62 5.98
C SER A 29 -4.52 -2.59 5.92
N VAL A 30 -3.37 -3.03 5.44
CA VAL A 30 -2.21 -2.18 5.22
C VAL A 30 -1.84 -2.17 3.75
N HIS A 31 -1.31 -1.06 3.28
CA HIS A 31 -0.97 -0.85 1.88
C HIS A 31 0.45 -0.31 1.79
N TRP A 32 1.24 -0.87 0.89
CA TRP A 32 2.57 -0.40 0.59
C TRP A 32 2.56 0.25 -0.78
N TYR A 33 3.11 1.43 -0.85
CA TYR A 33 3.33 2.16 -2.08
C TYR A 33 4.83 2.38 -2.26
N ILE A 34 5.35 1.92 -3.37
CA ILE A 34 6.76 2.04 -3.70
C ILE A 34 6.86 2.78 -5.03
N LYS A 35 7.78 3.73 -5.11
CA LYS A 35 8.16 4.41 -6.33
C LYS A 35 9.66 4.28 -6.53
N ALA A 36 10.06 3.84 -7.70
CA ALA A 36 11.46 3.66 -8.05
C ALA A 36 11.71 4.10 -9.49
N LYS A 37 12.93 4.56 -9.78
CA LYS A 37 13.36 4.80 -11.16
C LYS A 37 13.95 3.49 -11.70
N VAL A 38 13.53 3.08 -12.88
CA VAL A 38 14.15 1.98 -13.61
C VAL A 38 15.48 2.47 -14.17
N ILE A 39 16.56 1.78 -13.81
CA ILE A 39 17.94 2.11 -14.23
C ILE A 39 18.54 1.08 -15.19
N THR A 40 17.87 -0.08 -15.35
CA THR A 40 18.25 -1.05 -16.39
C THR A 40 17.71 -0.64 -17.75
N GLU A 41 18.44 -0.95 -18.82
CA GLU A 41 17.97 -0.84 -20.21
C GLU A 41 17.22 -2.12 -20.65
N ASP A 42 17.41 -3.23 -19.94
CA ASP A 42 16.75 -4.51 -20.22
C ASP A 42 15.40 -4.60 -19.50
N ILE A 43 14.38 -4.06 -20.15
CA ILE A 43 13.00 -4.08 -19.64
C ILE A 43 12.41 -5.49 -19.63
N ASP A 44 12.83 -6.37 -20.51
CA ASP A 44 12.33 -7.75 -20.54
C ASP A 44 12.90 -8.56 -19.38
N ALA A 45 14.16 -8.35 -19.00
CA ALA A 45 14.73 -8.90 -17.77
C ALA A 45 13.99 -8.37 -16.53
N LEU A 46 13.67 -7.07 -16.48
CA LEU A 46 12.86 -6.50 -15.37
C LEU A 46 11.50 -7.18 -15.26
N LYS A 47 10.79 -7.36 -16.39
CA LYS A 47 9.49 -8.06 -16.42
C LYS A 47 9.60 -9.51 -15.96
N ALA A 48 10.67 -10.21 -16.34
CA ALA A 48 10.90 -11.58 -15.90
C ALA A 48 11.06 -11.68 -14.38
N VAL A 49 11.86 -10.80 -13.78
CA VAL A 49 12.03 -10.73 -12.32
C VAL A 49 10.72 -10.37 -11.61
N ILE A 50 9.95 -9.42 -12.15
CA ILE A 50 8.62 -9.06 -11.60
C ILE A 50 7.69 -10.28 -11.66
N SER A 51 7.67 -11.03 -12.78
CA SER A 51 6.87 -12.24 -12.90
C SER A 51 7.22 -13.28 -11.83
N GLU A 52 8.49 -13.48 -11.54
CA GLU A 52 8.94 -14.39 -10.49
C GLU A 52 8.44 -13.95 -9.10
N LEU A 53 8.58 -12.67 -8.77
CA LEU A 53 8.06 -12.10 -7.52
C LEU A 53 6.53 -12.26 -7.40
N VAL A 54 5.80 -12.06 -8.49
CA VAL A 54 4.35 -12.25 -8.53
C VAL A 54 3.98 -13.71 -8.29
N GLU A 55 4.68 -14.68 -8.88
CA GLU A 55 4.39 -16.10 -8.66
C GLU A 55 4.68 -16.54 -7.22
N ILE A 56 5.75 -16.04 -6.60
CA ILE A 56 6.02 -16.26 -5.17
C ILE A 56 4.88 -15.71 -4.32
N THR A 57 4.51 -14.45 -4.56
CA THR A 57 3.51 -13.72 -3.78
C THR A 57 2.10 -14.30 -3.91
N LYS A 58 1.72 -14.87 -5.06
CA LYS A 58 0.41 -15.54 -5.25
C LYS A 58 0.16 -16.69 -4.27
N THR A 59 1.19 -17.27 -3.70
CA THR A 59 1.04 -18.34 -2.69
C THR A 59 0.68 -17.81 -1.30
N GLU A 60 0.74 -16.50 -1.10
CA GLU A 60 0.53 -15.84 0.19
C GLU A 60 -0.94 -15.42 0.36
N THR A 61 -1.66 -16.09 1.24
CA THR A 61 -3.10 -15.84 1.48
C THR A 61 -3.42 -14.47 2.08
N GLY A 62 -2.42 -13.83 2.70
CA GLY A 62 -2.56 -12.51 3.31
C GLY A 62 -2.37 -11.34 2.34
N VAL A 63 -1.90 -11.58 1.12
CA VAL A 63 -1.71 -10.57 0.08
C VAL A 63 -2.96 -10.47 -0.78
N THR A 64 -3.54 -9.30 -0.90
CA THR A 64 -4.76 -9.07 -1.69
C THR A 64 -4.52 -8.33 -2.99
N ASN A 65 -3.45 -7.53 -3.07
CA ASN A 65 -2.97 -6.89 -4.29
C ASN A 65 -1.44 -6.89 -4.31
N TYR A 66 -0.87 -7.12 -5.47
CA TYR A 66 0.56 -7.00 -5.73
C TYR A 66 0.74 -6.62 -7.20
N GLU A 67 0.88 -5.32 -7.46
CA GLU A 67 0.74 -4.74 -8.78
C GLU A 67 1.92 -3.83 -9.11
N PHE A 68 2.41 -3.93 -10.35
CA PHE A 68 3.53 -3.16 -10.86
C PHE A 68 3.10 -2.34 -12.08
N TYR A 69 3.37 -1.05 -12.06
CA TYR A 69 3.03 -0.12 -13.14
C TYR A 69 4.28 0.61 -13.62
N LEU A 70 4.61 0.48 -14.89
CA LEU A 70 5.72 1.20 -15.52
C LEU A 70 5.19 2.37 -16.33
N SER A 71 5.66 3.58 -16.03
CA SER A 71 5.32 4.78 -16.77
C SER A 71 6.28 5.04 -17.95
N GLU A 72 5.87 5.90 -18.88
CA GLU A 72 6.65 6.27 -20.08
C GLU A 72 8.01 6.92 -19.74
N ASN A 73 8.14 7.55 -18.57
CA ASN A 73 9.38 8.16 -18.08
C ASN A 73 10.23 7.21 -17.23
N ASN A 74 10.07 5.91 -17.39
CA ASN A 74 10.80 4.86 -16.66
C ASN A 74 10.67 4.92 -15.14
N MET A 75 9.51 5.33 -14.64
CA MET A 75 9.18 5.21 -13.23
C MET A 75 8.35 3.96 -13.00
N LEU A 76 8.81 3.09 -12.09
CA LEU A 76 8.07 1.94 -11.60
C LEU A 76 7.30 2.34 -10.34
N TYR A 77 6.02 2.00 -10.33
CA TYR A 77 5.14 2.14 -9.18
C TYR A 77 4.67 0.76 -8.75
N VAL A 78 4.84 0.43 -7.48
CA VAL A 78 4.36 -0.82 -6.92
C VAL A 78 3.26 -0.52 -5.90
N PHE A 79 2.15 -1.19 -6.03
CA PHE A 79 1.04 -1.12 -5.11
C PHE A 79 0.78 -2.49 -4.51
N GLU A 80 0.89 -2.57 -3.19
CA GLU A 80 0.72 -3.79 -2.44
C GLU A 80 -0.36 -3.59 -1.39
N ARG A 81 -1.20 -4.60 -1.20
CA ARG A 81 -2.24 -4.59 -0.17
C ARG A 81 -2.25 -5.91 0.58
N TYR A 82 -2.34 -5.80 1.89
CA TYR A 82 -2.34 -6.91 2.83
C TYR A 82 -3.55 -6.87 3.73
N LEU A 83 -4.02 -8.02 4.18
CA LEU A 83 -5.14 -8.13 5.12
C LEU A 83 -4.87 -7.40 6.44
N ASN A 84 -3.60 -7.38 6.88
CA ASN A 84 -3.17 -6.73 8.11
C ASN A 84 -1.63 -6.57 8.11
N SER A 85 -1.11 -5.98 9.17
CA SER A 85 0.33 -5.78 9.38
C SER A 85 1.15 -7.07 9.38
N ASP A 86 0.62 -8.15 9.97
CA ASP A 86 1.33 -9.44 10.04
C ASP A 86 1.49 -10.06 8.65
N ALA A 87 0.46 -9.96 7.80
CA ALA A 87 0.54 -10.41 6.41
C ALA A 87 1.61 -9.64 5.62
N GLY A 88 1.73 -8.33 5.82
CA GLY A 88 2.81 -7.54 5.23
C GLY A 88 4.19 -7.97 5.74
N ALA A 89 4.33 -8.24 7.03
CA ALA A 89 5.58 -8.74 7.60
C ALA A 89 5.97 -10.12 7.05
N VAL A 90 5.02 -11.03 6.89
CA VAL A 90 5.23 -12.35 6.28
C VAL A 90 5.69 -12.20 4.83
N HIS A 91 5.01 -11.34 4.05
CA HIS A 91 5.43 -11.05 2.67
C HIS A 91 6.87 -10.53 2.61
N GLY A 92 7.21 -9.52 3.40
CA GLY A 92 8.55 -8.97 3.44
C GLY A 92 9.62 -10.01 3.79
N ALA A 93 9.32 -10.94 4.69
CA ALA A 93 10.21 -12.05 5.04
C ALA A 93 10.35 -13.07 3.89
N ASN A 94 9.24 -13.43 3.24
CA ASN A 94 9.24 -14.42 2.17
C ASN A 94 9.96 -13.95 0.90
N VAL A 95 9.74 -12.70 0.50
CA VAL A 95 10.37 -12.18 -0.73
C VAL A 95 11.73 -11.56 -0.49
N GLY A 96 11.98 -11.00 0.71
CA GLY A 96 13.14 -10.15 0.99
C GLY A 96 14.50 -10.82 0.76
N GLU A 97 14.59 -12.14 0.96
CA GLU A 97 15.83 -12.91 0.80
C GLU A 97 15.93 -13.65 -0.53
N THR A 98 14.91 -13.53 -1.40
CA THR A 98 14.91 -14.21 -2.70
C THR A 98 15.92 -13.58 -3.66
N GLU A 99 16.42 -14.38 -4.60
CA GLU A 99 17.27 -13.87 -5.69
C GLU A 99 16.50 -12.88 -6.57
N ALA A 100 15.20 -13.09 -6.79
CA ALA A 100 14.35 -12.16 -7.53
C ALA A 100 14.34 -10.77 -6.89
N MET A 101 14.24 -10.68 -5.54
CA MET A 101 14.27 -9.40 -4.83
C MET A 101 15.65 -8.73 -4.94
N LYS A 102 16.75 -9.47 -4.82
CA LYS A 102 18.09 -8.95 -5.02
C LYS A 102 18.28 -8.42 -6.46
N ASN A 103 17.79 -9.18 -7.43
CA ASN A 103 17.88 -8.81 -8.84
C ASN A 103 17.08 -7.54 -9.14
N ILE A 104 15.83 -7.41 -8.64
CA ILE A 104 15.03 -6.22 -8.91
C ILE A 104 15.67 -4.96 -8.28
N PHE A 105 16.27 -5.07 -7.09
CA PHE A 105 16.99 -3.94 -6.49
C PHE A 105 18.20 -3.48 -7.30
N SER A 106 18.86 -4.36 -8.06
CA SER A 106 19.94 -3.98 -8.96
C SER A 106 19.47 -3.22 -10.21
N MET A 107 18.18 -3.33 -10.55
CA MET A 107 17.56 -2.72 -11.73
C MET A 107 16.83 -1.41 -11.42
N LEU A 108 16.68 -1.07 -10.12
CA LEU A 108 15.86 0.04 -9.64
C LEU A 108 16.67 0.98 -8.74
N GLU A 109 16.36 2.27 -8.84
CA GLU A 109 16.77 3.30 -7.88
C GLU A 109 15.54 3.70 -7.05
N PRO A 110 15.46 3.32 -5.75
CA PRO A 110 14.32 3.68 -4.89
C PRO A 110 14.16 5.20 -4.77
N LYS A 111 12.93 5.70 -4.84
CA LYS A 111 12.59 7.10 -4.73
C LYS A 111 11.66 7.40 -3.56
N GLU A 112 10.69 6.50 -3.32
CA GLU A 112 9.68 6.72 -2.28
C GLU A 112 9.16 5.36 -1.79
N PHE A 113 8.92 5.26 -0.48
CA PHE A 113 8.27 4.14 0.15
C PHE A 113 7.31 4.67 1.22
N VAL A 114 6.02 4.43 1.04
CA VAL A 114 4.97 4.92 1.93
C VAL A 114 4.06 3.77 2.33
N LEU A 115 3.69 3.72 3.59
CA LEU A 115 2.85 2.70 4.19
C LEU A 115 1.55 3.33 4.67
N PHE A 116 0.43 2.91 4.09
CA PHE A 116 -0.90 3.39 4.45
C PHE A 116 -1.67 2.35 5.24
N GLY A 117 -2.68 2.78 5.99
CA GLY A 117 -3.52 1.91 6.79
C GLY A 117 -2.88 1.59 8.15
N GLY A 118 -3.20 0.46 8.69
CA GLY A 118 -2.71 0.04 10.02
C GLY A 118 -3.85 -0.42 10.91
N PRO A 119 -3.58 -0.72 12.17
CA PRO A 119 -2.31 -0.44 12.87
C PRO A 119 -1.15 -1.33 12.41
N TYR A 120 0.06 -0.79 12.44
CA TYR A 120 1.30 -1.55 12.34
C TYR A 120 1.76 -1.92 13.75
N GLU A 121 1.84 -3.20 14.05
CA GLU A 121 2.07 -3.74 15.38
C GLU A 121 3.43 -4.43 15.52
N GLY A 122 3.81 -4.75 16.76
CA GLY A 122 5.04 -5.45 17.08
C GLY A 122 6.32 -4.69 16.73
N PRO A 123 7.46 -5.38 16.63
CA PRO A 123 8.76 -4.77 16.27
C PRO A 123 8.74 -4.06 14.93
N TRP A 124 7.98 -4.61 13.97
CA TRP A 124 7.77 -4.03 12.65
C TRP A 124 7.06 -2.67 12.71
N GLY A 125 6.01 -2.55 13.52
CA GLY A 125 5.31 -1.29 13.73
C GLY A 125 6.19 -0.21 14.36
N GLY A 126 7.06 -0.60 15.30
CA GLY A 126 8.06 0.29 15.90
C GLY A 126 9.06 0.82 14.86
N TYR A 127 9.56 -0.04 14.01
CA TYR A 127 10.45 0.36 12.90
C TYR A 127 9.77 1.34 11.94
N ILE A 128 8.58 1.02 11.44
CA ILE A 128 7.81 1.88 10.52
C ILE A 128 7.61 3.27 11.12
N LYS A 129 7.21 3.33 12.38
CA LYS A 129 7.01 4.59 13.09
C LYS A 129 8.30 5.41 13.19
N SER A 130 9.43 4.75 13.47
CA SER A 130 10.73 5.41 13.59
C SER A 130 11.21 6.01 12.27
N GLN A 131 10.83 5.42 11.14
CA GLN A 131 11.18 5.88 9.80
C GLN A 131 10.26 7.01 9.29
N GLY A 132 9.13 7.28 9.93
CA GLY A 132 8.18 8.30 9.49
C GLY A 132 7.52 8.03 8.13
N ILE A 133 7.49 6.76 7.69
CA ILE A 133 7.00 6.35 6.36
C ILE A 133 5.52 5.98 6.35
N SER A 134 4.82 6.10 7.49
CA SER A 134 3.39 5.83 7.61
C SER A 134 2.62 7.11 7.95
N PRO A 135 2.04 7.80 6.96
CA PRO A 135 1.24 8.99 7.19
C PRO A 135 -0.06 8.66 7.93
N LYS A 136 -0.51 9.60 8.75
CA LYS A 136 -1.75 9.47 9.50
C LYS A 136 -2.95 9.72 8.60
N LEU A 137 -3.96 8.83 8.66
CA LEU A 137 -5.26 9.09 8.04
C LEU A 137 -5.94 10.28 8.73
N ILE A 138 -6.32 11.30 7.95
CA ILE A 138 -7.01 12.51 8.42
C ILE A 138 -8.45 12.62 7.91
N GLY A 139 -8.88 11.71 7.03
CA GLY A 139 -10.22 11.64 6.49
C GLY A 139 -10.34 10.62 5.37
N GLY A 140 -11.56 10.19 5.08
CA GLY A 140 -11.86 9.19 4.05
C GLY A 140 -12.67 8.02 4.60
N PHE A 141 -12.91 7.05 3.72
CA PHE A 141 -13.55 5.77 4.09
C PHE A 141 -12.92 4.61 3.31
N ASN A 142 -13.07 3.42 3.83
CA ASN A 142 -12.72 2.17 3.16
C ASN A 142 -13.96 1.24 3.18
N ARG A 143 -14.24 0.55 2.07
CA ARG A 143 -15.38 -0.37 1.92
C ARG A 143 -14.89 -1.77 1.57
#